data_afbc6f41c216975560aa2a3ab8802201
#
_entry.id   afbc6f41c216975560aa2a3ab8802201
#
_cell.length_a   1.000
_cell.length_b   1.000
_cell.length_c   1.000
_cell.angle_alpha   90.00
_cell.angle_beta   90.00
_cell.angle_gamma   90.00
#
_symmetry.space_group_name_H-M   'P 1'
#
loop_
_entity.id
_entity.type
_entity.pdbx_description
1 polymer ?
#
loop_
_entity_poly.entity_id
_entity_poly.type
_entity_poly.pdbx_seq_one_letter_code
_entity_poly.pdbx_strand_id
1 'polypeptide(L)'
;MRLIPCALIAAAGLVVSGEQGVAGPQSDRISFDMVVSQGAKTCLPDAQGEVTIKSDGEAEDMTVSVSGLPPKTGFDFFVIQSPIAPFGLSWYQGDIETNGAGKGVQHFRGRFNIETCIVAPGPAPAPKVFADNATTNPPTPPVQIYHLGLWFNSPDDAKAAGCSNAVTPFNGEHHAGIQVLNTSNFLPNNGPLFNLR
;
A
#
# COMPACT_ATOMS: atom_id res chain seq x y z
N MET A 1 3.59 69.28 37.47
CA MET A 1 2.97 68.61 36.31
C MET A 1 4.05 67.77 35.60
N ARG A 2 4.18 66.46 35.91
CA ARG A 2 5.20 65.57 35.35
C ARG A 2 4.50 64.55 34.45
N LEU A 3 4.86 64.58 33.17
CA LEU A 3 4.39 63.66 32.18
C LEU A 3 5.18 62.35 32.27
N ILE A 4 4.46 61.25 32.40
CA ILE A 4 5.02 59.87 32.39
C ILE A 4 4.91 59.35 30.95
N PRO A 5 5.97 58.88 30.31
CA PRO A 5 5.86 58.26 28.99
C PRO A 5 5.38 56.79 29.08
N CYS A 6 4.40 56.49 28.26
CA CYS A 6 3.84 55.15 28.09
C CYS A 6 4.83 54.29 27.27
N ALA A 7 5.38 53.24 27.89
CA ALA A 7 6.24 52.27 27.19
C ALA A 7 5.38 51.26 26.42
N LEU A 8 5.55 51.23 25.10
CA LEU A 8 5.00 50.18 24.23
C LEU A 8 5.83 48.89 24.41
N ILE A 9 5.19 47.86 24.91
CA ILE A 9 5.75 46.49 24.89
C ILE A 9 5.39 45.86 23.55
N ALA A 10 6.38 45.67 22.69
CA ALA A 10 6.23 44.91 21.47
C ALA A 10 6.28 43.41 21.82
N ALA A 11 5.16 42.74 21.69
CA ALA A 11 5.10 41.28 21.77
C ALA A 11 5.66 40.68 20.46
N ALA A 12 6.84 40.09 20.53
CA ALA A 12 7.40 39.31 19.46
C ALA A 12 6.64 37.94 19.37
N GLY A 13 5.72 37.83 18.42
CA GLY A 13 5.08 36.56 18.11
C GLY A 13 6.09 35.64 17.44
N LEU A 14 6.42 34.48 18.06
CA LEU A 14 7.11 33.40 17.42
C LEU A 14 6.16 32.79 16.37
N VAL A 15 6.47 33.04 15.10
CA VAL A 15 5.88 32.31 13.99
C VAL A 15 6.60 30.96 13.93
N VAL A 16 5.97 29.92 14.44
CA VAL A 16 6.42 28.53 14.19
C VAL A 16 6.05 28.23 12.75
N SER A 17 7.03 28.34 11.86
CA SER A 17 6.91 27.83 10.49
C SER A 17 6.89 26.32 10.56
N GLY A 18 5.68 25.73 10.50
CA GLY A 18 5.55 24.31 10.23
C GLY A 18 6.14 24.03 8.85
N GLU A 19 7.22 23.26 8.81
CA GLU A 19 7.71 22.66 7.56
C GLU A 19 6.59 21.76 7.02
N GLN A 20 5.82 22.28 6.09
CA GLN A 20 5.02 21.45 5.21
C GLN A 20 6.01 20.70 4.35
N GLY A 21 6.09 19.38 4.55
CA GLY A 21 6.84 18.51 3.68
C GLY A 21 6.42 18.76 2.24
N VAL A 22 7.31 19.32 1.45
CA VAL A 22 7.07 19.57 0.03
C VAL A 22 6.92 18.20 -0.61
N ALA A 23 5.69 17.85 -1.03
CA ALA A 23 5.47 16.72 -1.91
C ALA A 23 6.37 16.90 -3.13
N GLY A 24 7.21 15.92 -3.43
CA GLY A 24 8.04 15.94 -4.63
C GLY A 24 7.17 16.09 -5.88
N PRO A 25 7.72 16.47 -7.03
CA PRO A 25 6.97 16.61 -8.26
C PRO A 25 6.30 15.27 -8.59
N GLN A 26 4.98 15.28 -8.67
CA GLN A 26 4.20 14.11 -9.08
C GLN A 26 4.49 13.82 -10.54
N SER A 27 4.58 12.56 -10.90
CA SER A 27 4.99 12.08 -12.22
C SER A 27 3.92 11.17 -12.82
N ASP A 28 3.79 11.20 -14.14
CA ASP A 28 2.95 10.25 -14.89
C ASP A 28 3.56 8.84 -14.92
N ARG A 29 4.77 8.69 -14.44
CA ARG A 29 5.48 7.42 -14.35
C ARG A 29 6.35 7.36 -13.11
N ILE A 30 6.26 6.25 -12.38
CA ILE A 30 7.12 5.92 -11.24
C ILE A 30 7.68 4.51 -11.40
N SER A 31 8.85 4.28 -10.84
CA SER A 31 9.42 2.94 -10.64
C SER A 31 10.00 2.87 -9.25
N PHE A 32 9.84 1.73 -8.59
CA PHE A 32 10.33 1.48 -7.24
C PHE A 32 10.48 0.01 -6.95
N ASP A 33 11.29 -0.32 -5.94
CA ASP A 33 11.49 -1.67 -5.48
C ASP A 33 10.57 -2.00 -4.30
N MET A 34 10.13 -3.24 -4.23
CA MET A 34 9.56 -3.88 -3.05
C MET A 34 10.68 -4.56 -2.27
N VAL A 35 10.57 -4.55 -0.95
CA VAL A 35 11.53 -5.20 -0.05
C VAL A 35 10.98 -6.48 0.54
N VAL A 36 11.88 -7.38 0.91
CA VAL A 36 11.51 -8.64 1.58
C VAL A 36 10.82 -8.34 2.91
N SER A 37 9.64 -8.89 3.12
CA SER A 37 8.91 -8.76 4.38
C SER A 37 9.67 -9.41 5.54
N GLN A 38 9.45 -8.93 6.76
CA GLN A 38 10.13 -9.46 7.94
C GLN A 38 9.93 -10.97 8.11
N GLY A 39 8.73 -11.48 7.79
CA GLY A 39 8.40 -12.90 7.92
C GLY A 39 9.09 -13.81 6.90
N ALA A 40 9.50 -13.25 5.76
CA ALA A 40 10.13 -14.01 4.67
C ALA A 40 11.67 -13.87 4.63
N LYS A 41 12.27 -12.97 5.41
CA LYS A 41 13.72 -12.70 5.35
C LYS A 41 14.61 -13.92 5.55
N THR A 42 14.20 -14.89 6.34
CA THR A 42 15.00 -16.09 6.63
C THR A 42 14.88 -17.12 5.52
N CYS A 43 13.69 -17.30 4.95
CA CYS A 43 13.42 -18.35 3.97
C CYS A 43 13.60 -17.87 2.52
N LEU A 44 13.39 -16.59 2.25
CA LEU A 44 13.52 -15.98 0.91
C LEU A 44 14.34 -14.68 0.96
N PRO A 45 15.62 -14.74 1.42
CA PRO A 45 16.44 -13.53 1.59
C PRO A 45 16.74 -12.81 0.27
N ASP A 46 16.71 -13.52 -0.85
CA ASP A 46 17.04 -13.01 -2.18
C ASP A 46 15.79 -12.62 -3.00
N ALA A 47 14.61 -12.66 -2.40
CA ALA A 47 13.39 -12.25 -3.07
C ALA A 47 13.43 -10.76 -3.44
N GLN A 48 13.07 -10.45 -4.67
CA GLN A 48 13.07 -9.10 -5.22
C GLN A 48 11.77 -8.82 -5.95
N GLY A 49 11.32 -7.58 -5.89
CA GLY A 49 10.19 -7.09 -6.65
C GLY A 49 10.47 -5.69 -7.18
N GLU A 50 10.22 -5.46 -8.44
CA GLU A 50 10.28 -4.15 -9.09
C GLU A 50 8.89 -3.81 -9.62
N VAL A 51 8.44 -2.59 -9.38
CA VAL A 51 7.17 -2.09 -9.85
C VAL A 51 7.40 -0.86 -10.71
N THR A 52 6.81 -0.86 -11.89
CA THR A 52 6.72 0.32 -12.75
C THR A 52 5.26 0.62 -12.99
N ILE A 53 4.86 1.88 -12.79
CA ILE A 53 3.49 2.35 -13.06
C ILE A 53 3.56 3.53 -14.01
N LYS A 54 2.69 3.53 -15.01
CA LYS A 54 2.54 4.61 -15.99
C LYS A 54 1.08 5.01 -16.07
N SER A 55 0.79 6.30 -15.89
CA SER A 55 -0.53 6.89 -16.12
C SER A 55 -0.71 7.29 -17.57
N ASP A 56 -1.91 7.07 -18.11
CA ASP A 56 -2.35 7.63 -19.39
C ASP A 56 -3.40 8.74 -19.21
N GLY A 57 -3.66 9.14 -17.96
CA GLY A 57 -4.65 10.15 -17.57
C GLY A 57 -6.03 9.56 -17.29
N GLU A 58 -6.37 8.40 -17.83
CA GLU A 58 -7.65 7.71 -17.58
C GLU A 58 -7.50 6.56 -16.60
N ALA A 59 -6.36 5.88 -16.64
CA ALA A 59 -6.01 4.77 -15.75
C ALA A 59 -4.48 4.64 -15.66
N GLU A 60 -4.04 3.74 -14.81
CA GLU A 60 -2.64 3.41 -14.64
C GLU A 60 -2.37 1.97 -15.09
N ASP A 61 -1.27 1.79 -15.85
CA ASP A 61 -0.71 0.49 -16.21
C ASP A 61 0.46 0.18 -15.26
N MET A 62 0.26 -0.82 -14.40
CA MET A 62 1.26 -1.31 -13.45
C MET A 62 1.89 -2.60 -13.98
N THR A 63 3.21 -2.62 -14.04
CA THR A 63 3.99 -3.85 -14.28
C THR A 63 4.72 -4.21 -13.00
N VAL A 64 4.50 -5.44 -12.52
CA VAL A 64 5.18 -6.00 -11.36
C VAL A 64 6.07 -7.15 -11.83
N SER A 65 7.37 -7.03 -11.59
CA SER A 65 8.37 -8.04 -11.88
C SER A 65 8.93 -8.60 -10.59
N VAL A 66 8.94 -9.92 -10.43
CA VAL A 66 9.47 -10.59 -9.23
C VAL A 66 10.54 -11.61 -9.58
N SER A 67 11.48 -11.82 -8.67
CA SER A 67 12.55 -12.82 -8.82
C SER A 67 13.04 -13.30 -7.44
N GLY A 68 13.87 -14.38 -7.45
CA GLY A 68 14.36 -14.97 -6.20
C GLY A 68 13.27 -15.67 -5.39
N LEU A 69 12.16 -16.02 -6.04
CA LEU A 69 11.02 -16.70 -5.44
C LEU A 69 11.04 -18.22 -5.76
N PRO A 70 10.27 -19.05 -5.04
CA PRO A 70 10.08 -20.45 -5.39
C PRO A 70 9.59 -20.62 -6.84
N PRO A 71 10.11 -21.61 -7.58
CA PRO A 71 9.68 -21.84 -8.95
C PRO A 71 8.26 -22.43 -9.02
N LYS A 72 7.51 -22.06 -10.07
CA LYS A 72 6.16 -22.55 -10.36
C LYS A 72 5.21 -22.41 -9.17
N THR A 73 5.25 -21.25 -8.54
CA THR A 73 4.48 -20.93 -7.32
C THR A 73 3.63 -19.71 -7.57
N GLY A 74 2.39 -19.76 -7.09
CA GLY A 74 1.43 -18.66 -7.13
C GLY A 74 1.58 -17.71 -5.96
N PHE A 75 1.33 -16.43 -6.21
CA PHE A 75 1.36 -15.36 -5.23
C PHE A 75 0.19 -14.42 -5.41
N ASP A 76 -0.43 -14.01 -4.31
CA ASP A 76 -1.48 -13.00 -4.26
C ASP A 76 -0.87 -11.60 -4.15
N PHE A 77 -1.26 -10.69 -5.03
CA PHE A 77 -0.80 -9.31 -5.04
C PHE A 77 -1.89 -8.35 -4.60
N PHE A 78 -1.54 -7.43 -3.70
CA PHE A 78 -2.49 -6.51 -3.07
C PHE A 78 -2.02 -5.06 -3.13
N VAL A 79 -2.98 -4.15 -3.24
CA VAL A 79 -2.86 -2.75 -2.83
C VAL A 79 -3.36 -2.66 -1.39
N ILE A 80 -2.57 -2.06 -0.49
CA ILE A 80 -2.80 -2.10 0.96
C ILE A 80 -2.61 -0.73 1.62
N GLN A 81 -3.29 -0.52 2.73
CA GLN A 81 -3.18 0.71 3.52
C GLN A 81 -1.84 0.80 4.26
N SER A 82 -1.42 -0.30 4.90
CA SER A 82 -0.16 -0.39 5.65
C SER A 82 0.71 -1.51 5.08
N PRO A 83 2.02 -1.29 4.85
CA PRO A 83 2.90 -2.31 4.28
C PRO A 83 3.22 -3.45 5.24
N ILE A 84 2.96 -3.27 6.54
CA ILE A 84 3.17 -4.25 7.60
C ILE A 84 1.89 -4.46 8.41
N ALA A 85 1.78 -5.59 9.10
CA ALA A 85 0.63 -5.90 9.95
C ALA A 85 0.47 -4.92 11.12
N PRO A 86 -0.77 -4.48 11.46
CA PRO A 86 -1.99 -4.81 10.74
C PRO A 86 -2.09 -4.04 9.42
N PHE A 87 -2.40 -4.76 8.33
CA PHE A 87 -2.33 -4.20 6.95
C PHE A 87 -3.38 -3.14 6.65
N GLY A 88 -4.40 -3.04 7.50
CA GLY A 88 -5.53 -2.14 7.29
C GLY A 88 -6.41 -2.59 6.13
N LEU A 89 -7.00 -1.63 5.43
CA LEU A 89 -7.79 -1.91 4.24
C LEU A 89 -6.88 -2.43 3.13
N SER A 90 -7.32 -3.50 2.47
CA SER A 90 -6.56 -4.19 1.43
C SER A 90 -7.44 -4.48 0.24
N TRP A 91 -6.87 -4.35 -0.94
CA TRP A 91 -7.51 -4.63 -2.21
C TRP A 91 -6.73 -5.73 -2.93
N TYR A 92 -7.37 -6.88 -3.18
CA TYR A 92 -6.78 -7.94 -4.00
C TYR A 92 -6.72 -7.49 -5.45
N GLN A 93 -5.51 -7.45 -6.00
CA GLN A 93 -5.30 -6.97 -7.35
C GLN A 93 -5.21 -8.11 -8.37
N GLY A 94 -4.72 -9.25 -7.95
CA GLY A 94 -4.61 -10.44 -8.79
C GLY A 94 -3.38 -11.27 -8.45
N ASP A 95 -3.13 -12.29 -9.26
CA ASP A 95 -2.07 -13.26 -9.04
C ASP A 95 -0.80 -12.95 -9.82
N ILE A 96 0.32 -13.40 -9.27
CA ILE A 96 1.61 -13.45 -9.97
C ILE A 96 2.13 -14.87 -9.89
N GLU A 97 2.30 -15.50 -11.05
CA GLU A 97 2.85 -16.84 -11.16
C GLU A 97 4.34 -16.80 -11.49
N THR A 98 5.14 -17.61 -10.79
CA THR A 98 6.56 -17.75 -11.10
C THR A 98 6.82 -18.89 -12.09
N ASN A 99 7.77 -18.67 -12.98
CA ASN A 99 8.27 -19.68 -13.89
C ASN A 99 9.25 -20.66 -13.21
N GLY A 100 9.81 -21.59 -13.99
CA GLY A 100 10.79 -22.58 -13.49
C GLY A 100 12.09 -21.99 -12.93
N ALA A 101 12.35 -20.70 -13.16
CA ALA A 101 13.51 -19.97 -12.62
C ALA A 101 13.15 -19.07 -11.42
N GLY A 102 11.93 -19.18 -10.86
CA GLY A 102 11.49 -18.36 -9.74
C GLY A 102 11.29 -16.89 -10.10
N LYS A 103 10.96 -16.60 -11.36
CA LYS A 103 10.69 -15.25 -11.87
C LYS A 103 9.26 -15.16 -12.37
N GLY A 104 8.59 -14.04 -12.09
CA GLY A 104 7.26 -13.74 -12.57
C GLY A 104 7.15 -12.29 -13.03
N VAL A 105 6.24 -12.03 -13.97
CA VAL A 105 5.86 -10.68 -14.39
C VAL A 105 4.35 -10.66 -14.58
N GLN A 106 3.70 -9.63 -14.04
CA GLN A 106 2.28 -9.41 -14.23
C GLN A 106 1.99 -7.96 -14.55
N HIS A 107 0.95 -7.76 -15.34
CA HIS A 107 0.46 -6.45 -15.76
C HIS A 107 -0.94 -6.24 -15.22
N PHE A 108 -1.14 -5.10 -14.59
CA PHE A 108 -2.44 -4.70 -14.07
C PHE A 108 -2.82 -3.34 -14.62
N ARG A 109 -4.08 -3.15 -14.96
CA ARG A 109 -4.64 -1.86 -15.33
C ARG A 109 -5.73 -1.48 -14.32
N GLY A 110 -5.64 -0.27 -13.76
CA GLY A 110 -6.57 0.19 -12.73
C GLY A 110 -6.29 1.60 -12.26
N ARG A 111 -6.70 1.91 -11.03
CA ARG A 111 -6.33 3.15 -10.34
C ARG A 111 -5.26 2.86 -9.30
N PHE A 112 -4.06 3.41 -9.50
CA PHE A 112 -2.88 3.20 -8.66
C PHE A 112 -2.15 4.52 -8.36
N ASN A 113 -2.85 5.62 -8.34
CA ASN A 113 -2.29 6.96 -8.17
C ASN A 113 -2.67 7.59 -6.81
N ILE A 114 -2.40 8.88 -6.64
CA ILE A 114 -2.71 9.63 -5.41
C ILE A 114 -4.21 9.59 -5.04
N GLU A 115 -5.10 9.35 -5.99
CA GLU A 115 -6.55 9.25 -5.77
C GLU A 115 -6.97 7.85 -5.29
N THR A 116 -6.03 6.88 -5.16
CA THR A 116 -6.33 5.52 -4.75
C THR A 116 -6.85 5.51 -3.32
N CYS A 117 -8.14 5.29 -3.14
CA CYS A 117 -8.79 5.27 -1.84
C CYS A 117 -9.95 4.29 -1.77
N ILE A 118 -10.32 3.93 -0.55
CA ILE A 118 -11.55 3.19 -0.26
C ILE A 118 -12.45 4.07 0.56
N VAL A 119 -13.72 4.20 0.14
CA VAL A 119 -14.78 4.80 0.94
C VAL A 119 -15.50 3.66 1.66
N ALA A 120 -15.22 3.52 2.94
CA ALA A 120 -15.80 2.47 3.76
C ALA A 120 -16.88 3.02 4.69
N PRO A 121 -17.95 2.26 5.00
CA PRO A 121 -19.03 2.72 5.89
C PRO A 121 -18.61 2.77 7.38
N GLY A 122 -17.34 2.61 7.70
CA GLY A 122 -16.85 2.61 9.09
C GLY A 122 -17.15 1.28 9.79
N PRO A 123 -17.32 1.28 11.14
CA PRO A 123 -17.54 0.05 11.91
C PRO A 123 -18.93 -0.56 11.73
N ALA A 124 -19.83 0.10 11.00
CA ALA A 124 -21.15 -0.45 10.68
C ALA A 124 -21.03 -1.60 9.67
N PRO A 125 -21.89 -2.60 9.73
CA PRO A 125 -21.97 -3.62 8.68
C PRO A 125 -22.19 -2.98 7.31
N ALA A 126 -21.59 -3.56 6.27
CA ALA A 126 -21.85 -3.13 4.91
C ALA A 126 -23.36 -3.22 4.61
N PRO A 127 -23.95 -2.18 3.97
CA PRO A 127 -25.36 -2.23 3.63
C PRO A 127 -25.64 -3.35 2.64
N LYS A 128 -26.88 -3.86 2.66
CA LYS A 128 -27.32 -4.77 1.62
C LYS A 128 -27.41 -4.02 0.30
N VAL A 129 -26.76 -4.53 -0.71
CA VAL A 129 -26.53 -3.86 -2.01
C VAL A 129 -27.80 -3.29 -2.65
N PHE A 130 -28.95 -3.92 -2.42
CA PHE A 130 -30.22 -3.54 -3.06
C PHE A 130 -31.22 -2.84 -2.13
N ALA A 131 -30.92 -2.75 -0.83
CA ALA A 131 -31.86 -2.22 0.17
C ALA A 131 -31.45 -0.84 0.68
N ASP A 132 -30.15 -0.52 0.63
CA ASP A 132 -29.58 0.70 1.20
C ASP A 132 -29.09 1.64 0.11
N ASN A 133 -29.07 2.91 0.43
CA ASN A 133 -28.42 3.91 -0.38
C ASN A 133 -27.31 4.59 0.41
N ALA A 134 -26.39 5.28 -0.27
CA ALA A 134 -25.22 5.89 0.34
C ALA A 134 -25.56 6.96 1.40
N THR A 135 -26.76 7.52 1.39
CA THR A 135 -27.18 8.54 2.34
C THR A 135 -27.56 7.97 3.71
N THR A 136 -27.82 6.67 3.81
CA THR A 136 -28.15 5.99 5.07
C THR A 136 -26.90 5.45 5.78
N ASN A 137 -25.77 5.43 5.11
CA ASN A 137 -24.50 4.97 5.70
C ASN A 137 -23.84 6.08 6.51
N PRO A 138 -23.20 5.74 7.63
CA PRO A 138 -22.39 6.72 8.36
C PRO A 138 -21.32 7.30 7.42
N PRO A 139 -21.18 8.64 7.35
CA PRO A 139 -20.13 9.24 6.55
C PRO A 139 -18.76 8.90 7.15
N THR A 140 -17.91 8.30 6.36
CA THR A 140 -16.51 8.08 6.72
C THR A 140 -15.61 8.78 5.70
N PRO A 141 -14.50 9.41 6.13
CA PRO A 141 -13.54 9.95 5.18
C PRO A 141 -12.94 8.82 4.35
N PRO A 142 -12.54 9.11 3.10
CA PRO A 142 -11.80 8.16 2.29
C PRO A 142 -10.51 7.71 2.99
N VAL A 143 -10.23 6.41 2.93
CA VAL A 143 -8.97 5.83 3.43
C VAL A 143 -8.03 5.62 2.26
N GLN A 144 -6.90 6.28 2.29
CA GLN A 144 -5.88 6.17 1.24
C GLN A 144 -5.13 4.85 1.34
N ILE A 145 -4.86 4.22 0.21
CA ILE A 145 -4.16 2.93 0.11
C ILE A 145 -3.00 3.06 -0.87
N TYR A 146 -1.83 3.40 -0.35
CA TYR A 146 -0.65 3.78 -1.15
C TYR A 146 0.48 2.75 -1.16
N HIS A 147 0.26 1.59 -0.53
CA HIS A 147 1.26 0.54 -0.41
C HIS A 147 0.90 -0.70 -1.23
N LEU A 148 1.91 -1.54 -1.46
CA LEU A 148 1.78 -2.80 -2.16
C LEU A 148 2.35 -3.94 -1.32
N GLY A 149 1.80 -5.14 -1.53
CA GLY A 149 2.27 -6.35 -0.89
C GLY A 149 2.03 -7.60 -1.72
N LEU A 150 2.88 -8.59 -1.53
CA LEU A 150 2.83 -9.89 -2.18
C LEU A 150 2.83 -10.98 -1.12
N TRP A 151 1.90 -11.92 -1.22
CA TRP A 151 1.77 -13.07 -0.31
C TRP A 151 1.90 -14.37 -1.08
N PHE A 152 2.30 -15.44 -0.39
CA PHE A 152 2.07 -16.76 -0.94
C PHE A 152 0.57 -17.00 -1.13
N ASN A 153 0.21 -17.59 -2.26
CA ASN A 153 -1.18 -17.97 -2.56
C ASN A 153 -1.77 -18.93 -1.52
N SER A 154 -0.94 -19.74 -0.88
CA SER A 154 -1.36 -20.63 0.20
C SER A 154 -0.31 -20.78 1.31
N PRO A 155 -0.74 -21.17 2.53
CA PRO A 155 0.20 -21.56 3.60
C PRO A 155 1.04 -22.79 3.25
N ASP A 156 0.52 -23.68 2.42
CA ASP A 156 1.25 -24.89 1.98
C ASP A 156 2.38 -24.55 1.01
N ASP A 157 2.19 -23.59 0.13
CA ASP A 157 3.27 -23.07 -0.74
C ASP A 157 4.37 -22.40 0.08
N ALA A 158 4.00 -21.61 1.09
CA ALA A 158 4.96 -21.02 2.02
C ALA A 158 5.78 -22.10 2.75
N LYS A 159 5.11 -23.13 3.24
CA LYS A 159 5.77 -24.28 3.90
C LYS A 159 6.69 -25.05 2.96
N ALA A 160 6.25 -25.29 1.73
CA ALA A 160 7.06 -25.96 0.71
C ALA A 160 8.34 -25.18 0.36
N ALA A 161 8.28 -23.85 0.45
CA ALA A 161 9.42 -22.94 0.30
C ALA A 161 10.31 -22.84 1.54
N GLY A 162 10.02 -23.57 2.61
CA GLY A 162 10.77 -23.51 3.88
C GLY A 162 10.42 -22.29 4.74
N CYS A 163 9.33 -21.61 4.42
CA CYS A 163 8.82 -20.48 5.20
C CYS A 163 7.81 -20.91 6.26
N SER A 164 7.37 -19.96 7.10
CA SER A 164 6.28 -20.18 8.04
C SER A 164 4.98 -20.50 7.30
N ASN A 165 4.23 -21.47 7.78
CA ASN A 165 2.89 -21.79 7.27
C ASN A 165 1.77 -21.01 7.98
N ALA A 166 2.09 -19.86 8.55
CA ALA A 166 1.09 -18.98 9.11
C ALA A 166 0.08 -18.55 8.06
N VAL A 167 -1.20 -18.52 8.46
CA VAL A 167 -2.31 -18.17 7.60
C VAL A 167 -2.54 -16.66 7.66
N THR A 168 -2.58 -16.02 6.50
CA THR A 168 -3.14 -14.68 6.39
C THR A 168 -4.59 -14.84 5.92
N PRO A 169 -5.59 -14.44 6.73
CA PRO A 169 -6.98 -14.54 6.31
C PRO A 169 -7.22 -13.75 5.04
N PHE A 170 -7.71 -14.43 4.03
CA PHE A 170 -8.03 -13.86 2.74
C PHE A 170 -9.49 -14.23 2.41
N ASN A 171 -10.28 -13.27 2.01
CA ASN A 171 -11.71 -13.47 1.79
C ASN A 171 -11.99 -13.87 0.33
N GLY A 172 -11.37 -14.92 -0.12
CA GLY A 172 -11.54 -15.51 -1.44
C GLY A 172 -11.78 -17.00 -1.37
N GLU A 173 -11.35 -17.73 -2.38
CA GLU A 173 -11.47 -19.18 -2.47
C GLU A 173 -10.53 -19.92 -1.50
N HIS A 174 -9.48 -19.25 -1.03
CA HIS A 174 -8.46 -19.80 -0.16
C HIS A 174 -7.93 -18.72 0.82
N HIS A 175 -7.11 -19.14 1.75
CA HIS A 175 -6.33 -18.27 2.61
C HIS A 175 -4.91 -18.13 2.10
N ALA A 176 -4.38 -16.93 2.09
CA ALA A 176 -3.00 -16.67 1.75
C ALA A 176 -2.04 -17.21 2.81
N GLY A 177 -0.81 -17.48 2.40
CA GLY A 177 0.31 -17.74 3.30
C GLY A 177 0.87 -16.45 3.91
N ILE A 178 2.15 -16.41 4.22
CA ILE A 178 2.81 -15.21 4.74
C ILE A 178 3.07 -14.18 3.64
N GLN A 179 3.20 -12.91 4.04
CA GLN A 179 3.69 -11.85 3.16
C GLN A 179 5.15 -12.08 2.80
N VAL A 180 5.48 -11.93 1.51
CA VAL A 180 6.84 -12.15 0.96
C VAL A 180 7.53 -10.83 0.66
N LEU A 181 6.87 -9.95 -0.08
CA LEU A 181 7.39 -8.64 -0.46
C LEU A 181 6.40 -7.54 -0.05
N ASN A 182 6.92 -6.36 0.23
CA ASN A 182 6.11 -5.19 0.53
C ASN A 182 6.86 -3.88 0.24
N THR A 183 6.18 -2.75 0.45
CA THR A 183 6.74 -1.42 0.28
C THR A 183 7.06 -0.72 1.60
N SER A 184 7.54 -1.48 2.61
CA SER A 184 7.91 -0.91 3.93
C SER A 184 9.18 -0.06 3.92
N ASN A 185 9.87 0.04 2.80
CA ASN A 185 10.92 1.01 2.52
C ASN A 185 10.40 2.44 2.29
N PHE A 186 9.07 2.62 2.24
CA PHE A 186 8.38 3.91 2.20
C PHE A 186 7.72 4.22 3.55
N LEU A 187 7.43 5.50 3.80
CA LEU A 187 6.76 5.93 5.04
C LEU A 187 5.35 5.33 5.13
N PRO A 188 4.89 4.93 6.33
CA PRO A 188 3.59 4.26 6.49
C PRO A 188 2.38 5.01 5.92
N ASN A 189 2.39 6.34 5.97
CA ASN A 189 1.31 7.18 5.49
C ASN A 189 1.58 7.79 4.11
N ASN A 190 2.68 7.40 3.46
CA ASN A 190 3.13 7.97 2.20
C ASN A 190 3.83 6.89 1.36
N GLY A 191 3.08 5.86 1.00
CA GLY A 191 3.56 4.78 0.14
C GLY A 191 3.86 5.24 -1.28
N PRO A 192 4.45 4.38 -2.12
CA PRO A 192 4.93 4.77 -3.45
C PRO A 192 3.82 5.31 -4.37
N LEU A 193 2.57 4.85 -4.22
CA LEU A 193 1.46 5.29 -5.07
C LEU A 193 1.09 6.77 -4.84
N PHE A 194 1.47 7.35 -3.71
CA PHE A 194 1.29 8.78 -3.43
C PHE A 194 2.02 9.69 -4.43
N ASN A 195 3.08 9.21 -5.06
CA ASN A 195 3.93 9.98 -5.97
C ASN A 195 3.46 9.95 -7.44
N LEU A 196 2.40 9.20 -7.75
CA LEU A 196 1.82 9.08 -9.09
C LEU A 196 0.55 9.93 -9.20
N ARG A 197 0.38 10.60 -10.34
CA ARG A 197 -0.83 11.33 -10.73
C ARG A 197 -1.54 10.67 -11.88
#